data_3fa9959f0ab45bffe11704d7f3c947eb
#
_entry.id   3fa9959f0ab45bffe11704d7f3c947eb
#
_cell.length_a   1.000
_cell.length_b   1.000
_cell.length_c   1.000
_cell.angle_alpha   90.00
_cell.angle_beta   90.00
_cell.angle_gamma   90.00
#
_symmetry.space_group_name_H-M   'P 1'
#
loop_
_entity.id
_entity.type
_entity.pdbx_description
1 polymer ?
#
loop_
_entity_poly.entity_id
_entity_poly.type
_entity_poly.pdbx_seq_one_letter_code
_entity_poly.pdbx_strand_id
1 'polypeptide(L)'
;MKKNNITSLLNIVCALLLVVVLVLQFLPFWTCDACKSHKGEEVEISLSDYLWFPNEHDKFADEMTDLYKDTYGKNYRGPDGRKFKFQANEILPTALPAFLGSVFGIILCVVLRKKFFVAALPLYVGISGIIGYTSCLALTVGMNVTLHLVAAIAVAAVGGLTFVLGGILALRGKLSKIKK
;
A
#
# COMPACT_ATOMS: atom_id res chain seq x y z
N MET A 1 25.71 -22.39 1.21
CA MET A 1 25.36 -21.12 1.91
C MET A 1 24.80 -21.43 3.30
N LYS A 2 25.27 -20.75 4.36
CA LYS A 2 24.72 -20.96 5.72
C LYS A 2 23.26 -20.51 5.75
N LYS A 3 22.38 -21.33 6.33
CA LYS A 3 20.91 -21.15 6.46
C LYS A 3 20.48 -19.74 6.84
N ASN A 4 21.22 -19.08 7.73
CA ASN A 4 20.91 -17.73 8.21
C ASN A 4 21.17 -16.62 7.18
N ASN A 5 21.95 -16.90 6.12
CA ASN A 5 22.28 -15.89 5.13
C ASN A 5 21.13 -15.66 4.13
N ILE A 6 20.41 -16.74 3.76
CA ILE A 6 19.27 -16.64 2.83
C ILE A 6 18.14 -15.84 3.48
N THR A 7 17.74 -16.21 4.71
CA THR A 7 16.69 -15.47 5.44
C THR A 7 17.07 -14.00 5.65
N SER A 8 18.36 -13.75 5.98
CA SER A 8 18.85 -12.37 6.15
C SER A 8 18.80 -11.58 4.86
N LEU A 9 19.16 -12.19 3.72
CA LEU A 9 19.10 -11.55 2.40
C LEU A 9 17.66 -11.21 2.02
N LEU A 10 16.76 -12.17 2.17
CA LEU A 10 15.33 -11.97 1.83
C LEU A 10 14.68 -10.89 2.71
N ASN A 11 14.99 -10.84 4.01
CA ASN A 11 14.50 -9.78 4.89
C ASN A 11 15.05 -8.39 4.49
N ILE A 12 16.29 -8.30 4.00
CA ILE A 12 16.82 -7.04 3.45
C ILE A 12 16.05 -6.65 2.18
N VAL A 13 15.77 -7.59 1.30
CA VAL A 13 14.94 -7.32 0.10
C VAL A 13 13.53 -6.86 0.50
N CYS A 14 12.91 -7.50 1.50
CA CYS A 14 11.65 -7.02 2.06
C CYS A 14 11.75 -5.57 2.57
N ALA A 15 12.82 -5.23 3.31
CA ALA A 15 13.02 -3.87 3.79
C ALA A 15 13.12 -2.85 2.64
N LEU A 16 13.86 -3.17 1.58
CA LEU A 16 13.98 -2.30 0.40
C LEU A 16 12.64 -2.11 -0.31
N LEU A 17 11.85 -3.18 -0.46
CA LEU A 17 10.52 -3.08 -1.06
C LEU A 17 9.57 -2.26 -0.17
N LEU A 18 9.66 -2.38 1.16
CA LEU A 18 8.87 -1.55 2.07
C LEU A 18 9.27 -0.07 2.01
N VAL A 19 10.55 0.25 1.75
CA VAL A 19 10.98 1.63 1.46
C VAL A 19 10.28 2.14 0.21
N VAL A 20 10.20 1.34 -0.86
CA VAL A 20 9.45 1.72 -2.07
C VAL A 20 7.99 1.98 -1.74
N VAL A 21 7.31 1.08 -1.00
CA VAL A 21 5.91 1.29 -0.59
C VAL A 21 5.77 2.57 0.22
N LEU A 22 6.69 2.85 1.14
CA LEU A 22 6.67 4.07 1.96
C LEU A 22 6.82 5.34 1.10
N VAL A 23 7.77 5.35 0.16
CA VAL A 23 7.97 6.48 -0.76
C VAL A 23 6.74 6.71 -1.63
N LEU A 24 6.12 5.65 -2.12
CA LEU A 24 4.90 5.75 -2.92
C LEU A 24 3.75 6.44 -2.18
N GLN A 25 3.71 6.39 -0.83
CA GLN A 25 2.67 7.10 -0.06
C GLN A 25 2.75 8.63 -0.20
N PHE A 26 3.91 9.16 -0.58
CA PHE A 26 4.13 10.61 -0.78
C PHE A 26 3.99 11.04 -2.24
N LEU A 27 3.85 10.09 -3.17
CA LEU A 27 3.62 10.42 -4.58
C LEU A 27 2.12 10.67 -4.84
N PRO A 28 1.77 11.43 -5.87
CA PRO A 28 0.40 11.65 -6.26
C PRO A 28 -0.34 10.34 -6.46
N PHE A 29 -1.34 10.10 -5.63
CA PHE A 29 -2.20 8.94 -5.71
C PHE A 29 -3.49 9.25 -6.46
N TRP A 30 -3.97 10.48 -6.32
CA TRP A 30 -5.20 10.97 -6.93
C TRP A 30 -4.90 12.23 -7.72
N THR A 31 -5.24 12.23 -8.99
CA THR A 31 -5.11 13.38 -9.89
C THR A 31 -6.48 13.77 -10.43
N CYS A 32 -6.77 15.08 -10.45
CA CYS A 32 -8.02 15.60 -10.98
C CYS A 32 -7.82 16.16 -12.38
N ASP A 33 -7.99 15.35 -13.42
CA ASP A 33 -7.90 15.80 -14.82
C ASP A 33 -9.00 16.83 -15.16
N ALA A 34 -10.19 16.70 -14.53
CA ALA A 34 -11.28 17.65 -14.72
C ALA A 34 -10.95 19.04 -14.13
N CYS A 35 -10.15 19.10 -13.03
CA CYS A 35 -9.70 20.37 -12.45
C CYS A 35 -8.79 21.13 -13.42
N LYS A 36 -7.95 20.44 -14.17
CA LYS A 36 -7.07 21.02 -15.18
C LYS A 36 -7.83 21.70 -16.31
N SER A 37 -8.94 21.12 -16.75
CA SER A 37 -9.78 21.70 -17.82
C SER A 37 -10.61 22.90 -17.36
N HIS A 38 -10.98 22.99 -16.07
CA HIS A 38 -11.84 24.04 -15.54
C HIS A 38 -11.10 25.16 -14.81
N LYS A 39 -10.03 24.83 -14.04
CA LYS A 39 -9.28 25.80 -13.23
C LYS A 39 -7.88 26.08 -13.77
N GLY A 40 -7.41 25.35 -14.80
CA GLY A 40 -6.04 25.47 -15.35
C GLY A 40 -4.95 24.89 -14.46
N GLU A 41 -5.30 24.38 -13.28
CA GLU A 41 -4.38 23.79 -12.30
C GLU A 41 -4.69 22.30 -12.12
N GLU A 42 -3.63 21.48 -12.12
CA GLU A 42 -3.69 20.07 -11.78
C GLU A 42 -3.72 19.94 -10.25
N VAL A 43 -4.78 19.38 -9.71
CA VAL A 43 -4.88 19.14 -8.25
C VAL A 43 -4.53 17.68 -8.00
N GLU A 44 -3.52 17.48 -7.17
CA GLU A 44 -2.98 16.17 -6.82
C GLU A 44 -3.03 15.96 -5.30
N ILE A 45 -3.37 14.76 -4.88
CA ILE A 45 -3.31 14.35 -3.47
C ILE A 45 -2.57 13.03 -3.34
N SER A 46 -1.64 12.96 -2.39
CA SER A 46 -0.95 11.74 -2.00
C SER A 46 -1.72 10.99 -0.90
N LEU A 47 -1.36 9.71 -0.70
CA LEU A 47 -1.90 8.94 0.43
C LEU A 47 -1.43 9.48 1.78
N SER A 48 -0.24 10.10 1.84
CA SER A 48 0.26 10.75 3.05
C SER A 48 -0.55 11.99 3.42
N ASP A 49 -0.96 12.80 2.44
CA ASP A 49 -1.82 13.96 2.69
C ASP A 49 -3.16 13.52 3.27
N TYR A 50 -3.69 12.44 2.72
CA TYR A 50 -4.91 11.82 3.22
C TYR A 50 -4.82 11.39 4.70
N LEU A 51 -3.68 10.82 5.10
CA LEU A 51 -3.48 10.34 6.48
C LEU A 51 -3.26 11.48 7.48
N TRP A 52 -2.54 12.53 7.08
CA TRP A 52 -2.07 13.57 8.00
C TRP A 52 -2.91 14.84 7.94
N PHE A 53 -3.60 15.10 6.83
CA PHE A 53 -4.39 16.29 6.59
C PHE A 53 -5.84 15.97 6.18
N PRO A 54 -6.63 15.29 7.02
CA PRO A 54 -7.98 14.87 6.65
C PRO A 54 -8.91 16.02 6.25
N ASN A 55 -8.67 17.24 6.77
CA ASN A 55 -9.45 18.42 6.41
C ASN A 55 -9.17 18.88 4.96
N GLU A 56 -7.94 18.75 4.47
CA GLU A 56 -7.58 19.07 3.07
C GLU A 56 -8.17 18.04 2.14
N HIS A 57 -8.15 16.79 2.55
CA HIS A 57 -8.81 15.72 1.82
C HIS A 57 -10.33 15.94 1.71
N ASP A 58 -11.01 16.34 2.78
CA ASP A 58 -12.44 16.63 2.75
C ASP A 58 -12.74 17.80 1.80
N LYS A 59 -11.94 18.86 1.80
CA LYS A 59 -12.06 19.99 0.84
C LYS A 59 -11.86 19.50 -0.59
N PHE A 60 -10.83 18.69 -0.84
CA PHE A 60 -10.58 18.13 -2.17
C PHE A 60 -11.74 17.26 -2.64
N ALA A 61 -12.28 16.38 -1.78
CA ALA A 61 -13.43 15.54 -2.12
C ALA A 61 -14.70 16.36 -2.41
N ASP A 62 -14.92 17.45 -1.69
CA ASP A 62 -16.03 18.36 -1.91
C ASP A 62 -15.84 19.16 -3.23
N GLU A 63 -14.65 19.69 -3.50
CA GLU A 63 -14.31 20.37 -4.76
C GLU A 63 -14.44 19.43 -5.97
N MET A 64 -13.95 18.19 -5.85
CA MET A 64 -14.11 17.18 -6.88
C MET A 64 -15.58 16.84 -7.12
N THR A 65 -16.37 16.69 -6.06
CA THR A 65 -17.78 16.38 -6.16
C THR A 65 -18.54 17.50 -6.88
N ASP A 66 -18.24 18.75 -6.57
CA ASP A 66 -18.90 19.90 -7.19
C ASP A 66 -18.48 20.05 -8.66
N LEU A 67 -17.19 19.86 -8.97
CA LEU A 67 -16.70 19.90 -10.33
C LEU A 67 -17.32 18.82 -11.23
N TYR A 68 -17.45 17.59 -10.72
CA TYR A 68 -18.09 16.50 -11.44
C TYR A 68 -19.60 16.74 -11.60
N LYS A 69 -20.27 17.37 -10.64
CA LYS A 69 -21.66 17.77 -10.77
C LYS A 69 -21.85 18.83 -11.88
N ASP A 70 -20.92 19.78 -11.97
CA ASP A 70 -20.96 20.82 -13.00
C ASP A 70 -20.69 20.25 -14.39
N THR A 71 -19.78 19.26 -14.48
CA THR A 71 -19.41 18.63 -15.77
C THR A 71 -20.43 17.61 -16.26
N TYR A 72 -20.98 16.78 -15.37
CA TYR A 72 -21.83 15.62 -15.72
C TYR A 72 -23.27 15.75 -15.22
N GLY A 73 -23.63 16.83 -14.56
CA GLY A 73 -24.96 17.12 -14.03
C GLY A 73 -25.12 16.87 -12.54
N LYS A 74 -26.09 17.56 -11.94
CA LYS A 74 -26.34 17.61 -10.49
C LYS A 74 -26.54 16.26 -9.78
N ASN A 75 -26.85 15.21 -10.52
CA ASN A 75 -27.11 13.86 -10.00
C ASN A 75 -25.91 12.90 -10.17
N TYR A 76 -24.78 13.39 -10.65
CA TYR A 76 -23.61 12.54 -10.81
C TYR A 76 -23.10 12.02 -9.45
N ARG A 77 -22.97 10.71 -9.33
CA ARG A 77 -22.55 10.01 -8.10
C ARG A 77 -21.27 9.20 -8.26
N GLY A 78 -20.58 9.35 -9.39
CA GLY A 78 -19.46 8.49 -9.74
C GLY A 78 -19.88 7.18 -10.43
N PRO A 79 -18.92 6.39 -10.93
CA PRO A 79 -19.19 5.16 -11.70
C PRO A 79 -19.97 4.10 -10.93
N ASP A 80 -19.85 4.07 -9.60
CA ASP A 80 -20.52 3.15 -8.68
C ASP A 80 -21.75 3.76 -7.97
N GLY A 81 -22.13 4.99 -8.31
CA GLY A 81 -23.23 5.71 -7.70
C GLY A 81 -22.94 6.33 -6.33
N ARG A 82 -21.69 6.25 -5.83
CA ARG A 82 -21.27 6.80 -4.53
C ARG A 82 -20.67 8.20 -4.67
N LYS A 83 -20.71 8.97 -3.59
CA LYS A 83 -20.02 10.26 -3.53
C LYS A 83 -18.51 10.05 -3.36
N PHE A 84 -17.67 10.91 -3.95
CA PHE A 84 -16.21 10.87 -3.80
C PHE A 84 -15.73 10.78 -2.35
N LYS A 85 -16.40 11.47 -1.42
CA LYS A 85 -16.11 11.43 0.01
C LYS A 85 -16.20 10.02 0.62
N PHE A 86 -17.06 9.16 0.09
CA PHE A 86 -17.23 7.79 0.56
C PHE A 86 -16.08 6.90 0.07
N GLN A 87 -15.62 7.09 -1.16
CA GLN A 87 -14.50 6.35 -1.75
C GLN A 87 -13.19 6.59 -0.99
N ALA A 88 -12.98 7.81 -0.56
CA ALA A 88 -11.81 8.19 0.22
C ALA A 88 -11.73 7.46 1.57
N ASN A 89 -12.83 7.27 2.27
CA ASN A 89 -12.87 6.53 3.54
C ASN A 89 -12.56 5.02 3.37
N GLU A 90 -12.72 4.47 2.18
CA GLU A 90 -12.37 3.07 1.89
C GLU A 90 -10.85 2.86 1.72
N ILE A 91 -10.11 3.92 1.40
CA ILE A 91 -8.64 3.87 1.22
C ILE A 91 -7.90 3.89 2.56
N LEU A 92 -8.47 4.51 3.61
CA LEU A 92 -7.83 4.64 4.92
C LEU A 92 -7.38 3.30 5.53
N PRO A 93 -8.19 2.23 5.50
CA PRO A 93 -7.77 0.92 5.99
C PRO A 93 -6.56 0.32 5.26
N THR A 94 -6.26 0.82 4.06
CA THR A 94 -5.10 0.39 3.26
C THR A 94 -3.89 1.31 3.46
N ALA A 95 -4.12 2.61 3.47
CA ALA A 95 -3.06 3.61 3.59
C ALA A 95 -2.37 3.55 4.97
N LEU A 96 -3.13 3.39 6.05
CA LEU A 96 -2.59 3.32 7.40
C LEU A 96 -1.67 2.09 7.62
N PRO A 97 -2.09 0.85 7.28
CA PRO A 97 -1.19 -0.30 7.33
C PRO A 97 0.00 -0.17 6.39
N ALA A 98 -0.16 0.39 5.19
CA ALA A 98 0.93 0.61 4.26
C ALA A 98 1.98 1.57 4.83
N PHE A 99 1.58 2.66 5.48
CA PHE A 99 2.48 3.62 6.08
C PHE A 99 3.16 3.06 7.35
N LEU A 100 2.38 2.77 8.39
CA LEU A 100 2.90 2.29 9.68
C LEU A 100 3.57 0.93 9.55
N GLY A 101 2.96 0.01 8.79
CA GLY A 101 3.51 -1.31 8.54
C GLY A 101 4.84 -1.26 7.78
N SER A 102 5.01 -0.30 6.86
CA SER A 102 6.29 -0.10 6.18
C SER A 102 7.36 0.42 7.13
N VAL A 103 7.07 1.44 7.94
CA VAL A 103 8.04 1.98 8.91
C VAL A 103 8.50 0.91 9.88
N PHE A 104 7.58 0.24 10.56
CA PHE A 104 7.91 -0.83 11.51
C PHE A 104 8.54 -2.04 10.81
N GLY A 105 8.06 -2.39 9.63
CA GLY A 105 8.57 -3.50 8.83
C GLY A 105 10.02 -3.30 8.41
N ILE A 106 10.40 -2.11 7.98
CA ILE A 106 11.80 -1.77 7.65
C ILE A 106 12.68 -1.97 8.87
N ILE A 107 12.29 -1.39 10.02
CA ILE A 107 13.07 -1.50 11.26
C ILE A 107 13.25 -2.97 11.66
N LEU A 108 12.16 -3.73 11.70
CA LEU A 108 12.21 -5.14 12.11
C LEU A 108 12.99 -6.01 11.11
N CYS A 109 12.81 -5.80 9.80
CA CYS A 109 13.54 -6.55 8.78
C CYS A 109 15.06 -6.30 8.83
N VAL A 110 15.49 -5.11 9.22
CA VAL A 110 16.91 -4.80 9.38
C VAL A 110 17.46 -5.33 10.71
N VAL A 111 16.80 -5.02 11.83
CA VAL A 111 17.27 -5.37 13.19
C VAL A 111 17.21 -6.87 13.42
N LEU A 112 16.09 -7.51 13.06
CA LEU A 112 15.87 -8.93 13.26
C LEU A 112 16.03 -9.75 11.97
N ARG A 113 16.90 -9.32 11.06
CA ARG A 113 17.07 -9.88 9.69
C ARG A 113 17.28 -11.39 9.62
N LYS A 114 17.77 -12.01 10.70
CA LYS A 114 17.99 -13.47 10.78
C LYS A 114 16.75 -14.26 11.20
N LYS A 115 15.66 -13.60 11.58
CA LYS A 115 14.42 -14.21 12.05
C LYS A 115 13.39 -14.22 10.92
N PHE A 116 12.89 -15.40 10.56
CA PHE A 116 11.95 -15.54 9.43
C PHE A 116 10.54 -14.96 9.72
N PHE A 117 10.10 -15.01 10.98
CA PHE A 117 8.76 -14.53 11.37
C PHE A 117 8.58 -13.02 11.17
N VAL A 118 9.67 -12.27 11.06
CA VAL A 118 9.63 -10.83 10.76
C VAL A 118 8.99 -10.56 9.40
N ALA A 119 9.12 -11.50 8.46
CA ALA A 119 8.51 -11.40 7.14
C ALA A 119 6.96 -11.44 7.15
N ALA A 120 6.35 -11.78 8.29
CA ALA A 120 4.89 -11.70 8.44
C ALA A 120 4.37 -10.26 8.26
N LEU A 121 5.14 -9.24 8.69
CA LEU A 121 4.72 -7.85 8.57
C LEU A 121 4.77 -7.34 7.12
N PRO A 122 5.85 -7.51 6.34
CA PRO A 122 5.84 -7.26 4.91
C PRO A 122 4.71 -8.01 4.18
N LEU A 123 4.50 -9.27 4.49
CA LEU A 123 3.41 -10.06 3.91
C LEU A 123 2.04 -9.42 4.19
N TYR A 124 1.79 -9.00 5.43
CA TYR A 124 0.56 -8.31 5.82
C TYR A 124 0.39 -6.98 5.07
N VAL A 125 1.44 -6.14 5.00
CA VAL A 125 1.42 -4.87 4.26
C VAL A 125 1.10 -5.11 2.79
N GLY A 126 1.73 -6.11 2.17
CA GLY A 126 1.47 -6.46 0.78
C GLY A 126 0.04 -6.94 0.54
N ILE A 127 -0.48 -7.84 1.37
CA ILE A 127 -1.86 -8.36 1.22
C ILE A 127 -2.89 -7.25 1.44
N SER A 128 -2.75 -6.43 2.48
CA SER A 128 -3.66 -5.30 2.72
C SER A 128 -3.64 -4.30 1.57
N GLY A 129 -2.44 -4.04 1.01
CA GLY A 129 -2.27 -3.21 -0.18
C GLY A 129 -2.97 -3.79 -1.41
N ILE A 130 -2.80 -5.08 -1.69
CA ILE A 130 -3.48 -5.75 -2.82
C ILE A 130 -5.00 -5.59 -2.69
N ILE A 131 -5.56 -5.91 -1.52
CA ILE A 131 -7.02 -5.82 -1.30
C ILE A 131 -7.50 -4.38 -1.49
N GLY A 132 -6.86 -3.40 -0.86
CA GLY A 132 -7.29 -2.02 -0.92
C GLY A 132 -7.13 -1.41 -2.32
N TYR A 133 -5.98 -1.61 -2.96
CA TYR A 133 -5.73 -1.03 -4.29
C TYR A 133 -6.55 -1.71 -5.39
N THR A 134 -6.87 -3.00 -5.29
CA THR A 134 -7.81 -3.64 -6.23
C THR A 134 -9.22 -3.11 -6.06
N SER A 135 -9.65 -2.79 -4.84
CA SER A 135 -10.94 -2.11 -4.62
C SER A 135 -10.95 -0.72 -5.25
N CYS A 136 -9.84 0.02 -5.17
CA CYS A 136 -9.69 1.32 -5.83
C CYS A 136 -9.71 1.22 -7.36
N LEU A 137 -9.15 0.17 -7.97
CA LEU A 137 -9.21 -0.04 -9.42
C LEU A 137 -10.65 -0.12 -9.96
N ALA A 138 -11.57 -0.63 -9.18
CA ALA A 138 -12.99 -0.69 -9.55
C ALA A 138 -13.69 0.68 -9.51
N LEU A 139 -13.07 1.67 -8.86
CA LEU A 139 -13.64 3.00 -8.59
C LEU A 139 -12.99 4.09 -9.45
N THR A 140 -12.15 3.74 -10.40
CA THR A 140 -11.15 4.59 -11.05
C THR A 140 -11.70 5.74 -11.89
N VAL A 141 -11.68 6.93 -11.32
CA VAL A 141 -11.51 8.18 -12.09
C VAL A 141 -10.30 8.90 -11.44
N GLY A 142 -9.20 9.02 -12.19
CA GLY A 142 -8.04 9.81 -11.75
C GLY A 142 -7.12 9.20 -10.68
N MET A 143 -7.23 7.88 -10.38
CA MET A 143 -6.36 7.25 -9.38
C MET A 143 -5.15 6.56 -10.00
N ASN A 144 -3.95 6.89 -9.53
CA ASN A 144 -2.69 6.28 -9.96
C ASN A 144 -2.38 5.01 -9.15
N VAL A 145 -3.26 4.01 -9.26
CA VAL A 145 -3.26 2.80 -8.40
C VAL A 145 -2.24 1.76 -8.86
N THR A 146 -1.90 1.73 -10.15
CA THR A 146 -1.14 0.62 -10.75
C THR A 146 0.22 0.42 -10.08
N LEU A 147 0.97 1.50 -9.85
CA LEU A 147 2.30 1.43 -9.24
C LEU A 147 2.25 0.96 -7.79
N HIS A 148 1.28 1.44 -7.02
CA HIS A 148 1.04 1.02 -5.64
C HIS A 148 0.64 -0.46 -5.57
N LEU A 149 -0.20 -0.93 -6.49
CA LEU A 149 -0.61 -2.33 -6.57
C LEU A 149 0.58 -3.25 -6.92
N VAL A 150 1.41 -2.86 -7.89
CA VAL A 150 2.63 -3.62 -8.26
C VAL A 150 3.58 -3.71 -7.07
N ALA A 151 3.81 -2.61 -6.34
CA ALA A 151 4.64 -2.62 -5.15
C ALA A 151 4.07 -3.52 -4.04
N ALA A 152 2.75 -3.47 -3.81
CA ALA A 152 2.07 -4.34 -2.84
C ALA A 152 2.20 -5.83 -3.20
N ILE A 153 2.04 -6.19 -4.48
CA ILE A 153 2.23 -7.57 -4.97
C ILE A 153 3.69 -8.02 -4.74
N ALA A 154 4.67 -7.18 -5.07
CA ALA A 154 6.08 -7.50 -4.89
C ALA A 154 6.41 -7.75 -3.40
N VAL A 155 5.92 -6.89 -2.49
CA VAL A 155 6.11 -7.03 -1.04
C VAL A 155 5.44 -8.30 -0.53
N ALA A 156 4.20 -8.60 -0.95
CA ALA A 156 3.48 -9.81 -0.56
C ALA A 156 4.22 -11.08 -1.02
N ALA A 157 4.70 -11.10 -2.27
CA ALA A 157 5.40 -12.25 -2.85
C ALA A 157 6.71 -12.53 -2.11
N VAL A 158 7.56 -11.51 -1.91
CA VAL A 158 8.85 -11.68 -1.23
C VAL A 158 8.65 -11.96 0.27
N GLY A 159 7.72 -11.29 0.92
CA GLY A 159 7.34 -11.53 2.32
C GLY A 159 6.84 -12.97 2.53
N GLY A 160 5.93 -13.43 1.68
CA GLY A 160 5.40 -14.79 1.69
C GLY A 160 6.49 -15.83 1.46
N LEU A 161 7.33 -15.63 0.45
CA LEU A 161 8.47 -16.51 0.15
C LEU A 161 9.43 -16.61 1.36
N THR A 162 9.76 -15.47 1.96
CA THR A 162 10.64 -15.40 3.13
C THR A 162 10.05 -16.15 4.32
N PHE A 163 8.75 -15.95 4.58
CA PHE A 163 8.05 -16.59 5.69
C PHE A 163 7.99 -18.11 5.51
N VAL A 164 7.61 -18.58 4.33
CA VAL A 164 7.49 -20.02 4.03
C VAL A 164 8.85 -20.70 4.04
N LEU A 165 9.82 -20.20 3.28
CA LEU A 165 11.16 -20.79 3.22
C LEU A 165 11.85 -20.78 4.59
N GLY A 166 11.74 -19.66 5.30
CA GLY A 166 12.30 -19.53 6.66
C GLY A 166 11.67 -20.51 7.65
N GLY A 167 10.35 -20.70 7.56
CA GLY A 167 9.59 -21.66 8.36
C GLY A 167 10.02 -23.10 8.07
N ILE A 168 10.08 -23.51 6.80
CA ILE A 168 10.55 -24.85 6.38
C ILE A 168 11.97 -25.12 6.90
N LEU A 169 12.88 -24.15 6.74
CA LEU A 169 14.24 -24.26 7.22
C LEU A 169 14.30 -24.36 8.74
N ALA A 170 13.46 -23.66 9.48
CA ALA A 170 13.38 -23.74 10.93
C ALA A 170 12.93 -25.13 11.41
N LEU A 171 11.87 -25.69 10.78
CA LEU A 171 11.35 -27.01 11.06
C LEU A 171 12.40 -28.12 10.81
N ARG A 172 13.06 -28.10 9.64
CA ARG A 172 14.13 -29.03 9.32
C ARG A 172 15.28 -29.00 10.34
N GLY A 173 15.61 -27.80 10.84
CA GLY A 173 16.64 -27.65 11.87
C GLY A 173 16.23 -28.19 13.25
N LYS A 174 14.94 -28.18 13.59
CA LYS A 174 14.43 -28.81 14.82
C LYS A 174 14.43 -30.34 14.68
N LEU A 175 13.93 -30.87 13.55
CA LEU A 175 13.90 -32.32 13.30
C LEU A 175 15.29 -32.95 13.27
N SER A 176 16.31 -32.27 12.76
CA SER A 176 17.68 -32.80 12.77
C SER A 176 18.33 -32.87 14.17
N LYS A 177 17.81 -32.08 15.13
CA LYS A 177 18.26 -32.11 16.53
C LYS A 177 17.57 -33.22 17.36
N ILE A 178 16.40 -33.66 16.94
CA ILE A 178 15.65 -34.73 17.62
C ILE A 178 16.17 -36.12 17.22
N LYS A 179 16.81 -36.21 16.03
CA LYS A 179 17.39 -37.48 15.52
C LYS A 179 18.84 -37.75 16.01
N LYS A 180 19.42 -36.89 16.81
CA LYS A 180 20.67 -37.07 17.50
C LYS A 180 20.44 -37.33 18.97
#